data_d2e2a5b3eec8f5349f3a4bc3699b3676
#
_entry.id   d2e2a5b3eec8f5349f3a4bc3699b3676
#
_cell.length_a   1.000
_cell.length_b   1.000
_cell.length_c   1.000
_cell.angle_alpha   90.00
_cell.angle_beta   90.00
_cell.angle_gamma   90.00
#
_symmetry.space_group_name_H-M   'P 1'
#
loop_
_entity.id
_entity.type
_entity.pdbx_description
1 polymer ?
#
loop_
_entity_poly.entity_id
_entity_poly.type
_entity_poly.pdbx_seq_one_letter_code
_entity_poly.pdbx_strand_id
1 'polypeptide(L)'
;MKLFVPAVAALTLSAASFAAIATVTEADMFGKPAQASAAQRTISIDPKTRWITVERGEVVKFVSNGQEFAWAFNGLSSSFDLDRIAPSGALDRHLKVYVWPNAEDLADK
;
A
#
# COMPACT_ATOMS: atom_id res chain seq x y z
N MET A 1 27.91 -38.52 -23.97
CA MET A 1 28.13 -37.99 -23.74
C MET A 1 27.62 -36.95 -23.33
N LYS A 2 27.28 -36.43 -22.94
CA LYS A 2 26.88 -35.45 -22.78
C LYS A 2 25.81 -35.28 -22.14
N LEU A 3 25.38 -35.31 -21.53
CA LEU A 3 24.31 -35.28 -21.08
C LEU A 3 24.13 -35.00 -19.76
N PHE A 4 24.75 -34.82 -19.00
CA PHE A 4 24.62 -34.69 -17.70
C PHE A 4 24.36 -33.35 -17.28
N VAL A 5 24.42 -32.48 -17.96
CA VAL A 5 24.25 -31.15 -17.59
C VAL A 5 22.94 -30.73 -16.95
N PRO A 6 21.83 -31.24 -17.34
CA PRO A 6 20.57 -30.80 -16.80
C PRO A 6 20.39 -30.98 -15.34
N ALA A 7 21.09 -31.81 -14.75
CA ALA A 7 20.89 -32.09 -13.35
C ALA A 7 21.20 -30.91 -12.49
N VAL A 8 22.05 -30.07 -12.96
CA VAL A 8 22.46 -28.94 -12.14
C VAL A 8 21.36 -27.92 -11.98
N ALA A 9 20.58 -27.74 -13.00
CA ALA A 9 19.56 -26.73 -12.94
C ALA A 9 18.53 -26.97 -11.87
N ALA A 10 18.28 -28.19 -11.57
CA ALA A 10 17.25 -28.52 -10.60
C ALA A 10 17.60 -28.02 -9.21
N LEU A 11 18.85 -28.02 -8.90
CA LEU A 11 19.24 -27.60 -7.56
C LEU A 11 19.02 -26.15 -7.32
N THR A 12 19.16 -25.37 -8.34
CA THR A 12 19.01 -23.95 -8.19
C THR A 12 17.60 -23.59 -7.82
N LEU A 13 16.65 -24.29 -8.36
CA LEU A 13 15.27 -23.97 -8.08
C LEU A 13 14.88 -24.24 -6.65
N SER A 14 15.46 -25.22 -6.05
CA SER A 14 15.14 -25.52 -4.67
C SER A 14 15.53 -24.41 -3.74
N ALA A 15 16.65 -23.82 -4.00
CA ALA A 15 17.12 -22.76 -3.13
C ALA A 15 16.22 -21.55 -3.23
N ALA A 16 15.70 -21.30 -4.39
CA ALA A 16 14.85 -20.11 -4.55
C ALA A 16 13.57 -20.20 -3.75
N SER A 17 13.09 -21.39 -3.51
CA SER A 17 11.83 -21.52 -2.79
C SER A 17 11.91 -20.99 -1.39
N PHE A 18 13.04 -21.05 -0.77
CA PHE A 18 13.13 -20.60 0.60
C PHE A 18 13.00 -19.10 0.73
N ALA A 19 13.40 -18.38 -0.28
CA ALA A 19 13.35 -16.95 -0.20
C ALA A 19 11.94 -16.43 -0.16
N ALA A 20 10.99 -17.23 -0.53
CA ALA A 20 9.63 -16.78 -0.57
C ALA A 20 8.96 -16.75 0.78
N ILE A 21 9.61 -17.25 1.83
CA ILE A 21 8.98 -17.32 3.10
C ILE A 21 9.04 -16.02 3.79
N ALA A 22 7.96 -15.58 4.18
CA ALA A 22 7.82 -14.74 5.21
C ALA A 22 8.48 -13.43 5.31
N THR A 23 8.13 -12.48 4.58
CA THR A 23 8.56 -11.11 4.81
C THR A 23 7.35 -10.23 4.82
N VAL A 24 7.25 -9.35 5.79
CA VAL A 24 6.19 -8.35 5.78
C VAL A 24 6.57 -7.32 4.73
N THR A 25 5.68 -7.08 3.79
CA THR A 25 5.95 -6.14 2.70
C THR A 25 5.35 -4.79 3.02
N GLU A 26 5.70 -3.80 2.23
CA GLU A 26 5.07 -2.49 2.37
C GLU A 26 3.58 -2.55 2.10
N ALA A 27 3.15 -3.40 1.18
CA ALA A 27 1.72 -3.56 0.93
C ALA A 27 1.01 -4.11 2.16
N ASP A 28 1.65 -5.01 2.90
CA ASP A 28 1.06 -5.52 4.13
C ASP A 28 0.90 -4.43 5.17
N MET A 29 1.80 -3.48 5.21
CA MET A 29 1.78 -2.44 6.22
C MET A 29 0.91 -1.26 5.83
N PHE A 30 0.98 -0.82 4.58
CA PHE A 30 0.38 0.46 4.21
C PHE A 30 -0.77 0.35 3.23
N GLY A 31 -0.95 -0.80 2.58
CA GLY A 31 -2.00 -0.96 1.58
C GLY A 31 -1.43 -0.93 0.18
N LYS A 32 -2.28 -0.72 -0.79
CA LYS A 32 -1.92 -0.87 -2.21
C LYS A 32 -2.47 0.25 -3.06
N PRO A 33 -1.81 0.56 -4.18
CA PRO A 33 -2.40 1.47 -5.16
C PRO A 33 -3.73 0.91 -5.65
N ALA A 34 -4.65 1.80 -5.96
CA ALA A 34 -5.97 1.43 -6.46
C ALA A 34 -6.31 2.29 -7.66
N GLN A 35 -7.31 1.86 -8.40
CA GLN A 35 -7.80 2.66 -9.52
C GLN A 35 -8.73 3.73 -8.99
N ALA A 36 -8.67 4.90 -9.63
CA ALA A 36 -9.52 6.00 -9.20
C ALA A 36 -11.00 5.64 -9.26
N SER A 37 -11.38 4.79 -10.20
CA SER A 37 -12.77 4.39 -10.34
C SER A 37 -13.26 3.54 -9.17
N ALA A 38 -12.35 2.96 -8.40
CA ALA A 38 -12.73 2.17 -7.23
C ALA A 38 -12.88 3.00 -5.98
N ALA A 39 -12.54 4.28 -6.03
CA ALA A 39 -12.53 5.10 -4.83
C ALA A 39 -13.95 5.36 -4.33
N GLN A 40 -14.11 5.28 -3.03
CA GLN A 40 -15.38 5.52 -2.38
C GLN A 40 -15.56 6.98 -2.04
N ARG A 41 -14.49 7.74 -1.99
CA ARG A 41 -14.55 9.18 -1.83
C ARG A 41 -13.26 9.82 -2.32
N THR A 42 -13.31 11.13 -2.46
CA THR A 42 -12.17 11.91 -2.93
C THR A 42 -11.79 12.90 -1.85
N ILE A 43 -10.50 13.02 -1.58
CA ILE A 43 -9.98 14.00 -0.64
C ILE A 43 -9.07 14.95 -1.41
N SER A 44 -9.37 16.24 -1.36
CA SER A 44 -8.49 17.26 -1.94
C SER A 44 -7.54 17.74 -0.86
N ILE A 45 -6.26 17.73 -1.19
CA ILE A 45 -5.23 18.16 -0.27
C ILE A 45 -4.79 19.56 -0.66
N ASP A 46 -4.89 20.48 0.29
CA ASP A 46 -4.50 21.87 0.05
C ASP A 46 -3.50 22.30 1.13
N PRO A 47 -2.99 23.52 1.05
CA PRO A 47 -1.96 23.94 2.02
C PRO A 47 -2.43 23.95 3.47
N LYS A 48 -3.73 23.96 3.70
CA LYS A 48 -4.26 23.98 5.06
C LYS A 48 -4.50 22.59 5.63
N THR A 49 -4.43 21.56 4.81
CA THR A 49 -4.64 20.19 5.25
C THR A 49 -3.52 19.81 6.21
N ARG A 50 -3.88 19.38 7.41
CA ARG A 50 -2.88 19.04 8.42
C ARG A 50 -2.72 17.54 8.63
N TRP A 51 -3.80 16.78 8.46
CA TRP A 51 -3.76 15.34 8.55
C TRP A 51 -4.95 14.81 7.78
N ILE A 52 -4.95 13.50 7.56
CA ILE A 52 -6.02 12.84 6.83
C ILE A 52 -6.48 11.65 7.66
N THR A 53 -7.77 11.41 7.69
CA THR A 53 -8.35 10.27 8.39
C THR A 53 -9.11 9.42 7.39
N VAL A 54 -8.83 8.12 7.39
CA VAL A 54 -9.51 7.16 6.53
C VAL A 54 -9.91 5.97 7.36
N GLU A 55 -10.75 5.11 6.80
CA GLU A 55 -11.14 3.86 7.46
C GLU A 55 -10.40 2.70 6.83
N ARG A 56 -10.12 1.70 7.64
CA ARG A 56 -9.47 0.49 7.14
C ARG A 56 -10.34 -0.17 6.09
N GLY A 57 -9.73 -0.52 4.98
CA GLY A 57 -10.46 -1.13 3.86
C GLY A 57 -11.03 -0.13 2.87
N GLU A 58 -10.94 1.14 3.19
CA GLU A 58 -11.47 2.18 2.31
C GLU A 58 -10.53 2.42 1.13
N VAL A 59 -11.09 2.72 -0.05
CA VAL A 59 -10.31 3.17 -1.18
C VAL A 59 -10.60 4.65 -1.37
N VAL A 60 -9.56 5.46 -1.34
CA VAL A 60 -9.69 6.92 -1.39
C VAL A 60 -8.86 7.45 -2.54
N LYS A 61 -9.45 8.39 -3.28
CA LYS A 61 -8.73 9.12 -4.31
C LYS A 61 -8.27 10.46 -3.73
N PHE A 62 -7.02 10.79 -3.94
CA PHE A 62 -6.44 12.05 -3.48
C PHE A 62 -6.15 12.94 -4.66
N VAL A 63 -6.40 14.23 -4.50
CA VAL A 63 -6.05 15.23 -5.48
C VAL A 63 -5.13 16.22 -4.80
N SER A 64 -3.93 16.37 -5.33
CA SER A 64 -2.93 17.25 -4.73
C SER A 64 -1.96 17.74 -5.81
N ASN A 65 -1.70 19.03 -5.85
CA ASN A 65 -0.73 19.63 -6.79
C ASN A 65 -1.00 19.21 -8.24
N GLY A 66 -2.28 19.14 -8.61
CA GLY A 66 -2.63 18.76 -9.98
C GLY A 66 -2.49 17.29 -10.28
N GLN A 67 -2.13 16.48 -9.31
CA GLN A 67 -2.00 15.05 -9.50
C GLN A 67 -3.11 14.33 -8.76
N GLU A 68 -3.50 13.18 -9.29
CA GLU A 68 -4.48 12.32 -8.63
C GLU A 68 -3.87 10.95 -8.41
N PHE A 69 -4.17 10.37 -7.26
CA PHE A 69 -3.80 8.99 -7.01
C PHE A 69 -4.83 8.38 -6.06
N ALA A 70 -5.02 7.08 -6.16
CA ALA A 70 -5.96 6.38 -5.31
C ALA A 70 -5.23 5.27 -4.56
N TRP A 71 -5.70 5.01 -3.36
CA TRP A 71 -5.02 4.05 -2.48
C TRP A 71 -6.06 3.25 -1.70
N ALA A 72 -5.81 1.95 -1.58
CA ALA A 72 -6.62 1.06 -0.76
C ALA A 72 -5.94 0.92 0.60
N PHE A 73 -6.62 1.35 1.65
CA PHE A 73 -6.06 1.38 3.00
C PHE A 73 -6.35 0.08 3.73
N ASN A 74 -5.83 -1.01 3.21
CA ASN A 74 -6.05 -2.32 3.80
C ASN A 74 -4.80 -2.90 4.45
N GLY A 75 -3.85 -2.06 4.79
CA GLY A 75 -2.65 -2.50 5.49
C GLY A 75 -2.85 -2.54 6.99
N LEU A 76 -1.81 -2.94 7.70
CA LEU A 76 -1.86 -3.11 9.14
C LEU A 76 -1.59 -1.83 9.92
N SER A 77 -0.88 -0.88 9.35
CA SER A 77 -0.51 0.33 10.08
C SER A 77 -1.71 1.19 10.38
N SER A 78 -1.77 1.73 11.58
CA SER A 78 -2.84 2.63 11.95
C SER A 78 -2.50 4.09 11.65
N SER A 79 -1.25 4.39 11.33
CA SER A 79 -0.88 5.73 10.88
C SER A 79 0.46 5.68 10.17
N PHE A 80 0.64 6.55 9.20
CA PHE A 80 1.91 6.69 8.50
C PHE A 80 1.88 7.99 7.72
N ASP A 81 3.03 8.39 7.19
CA ASP A 81 3.09 9.60 6.37
C ASP A 81 2.58 9.28 4.97
N LEU A 82 1.65 10.08 4.50
CA LEU A 82 1.05 9.85 3.19
C LEU A 82 2.10 9.94 2.07
N ASP A 83 3.15 10.71 2.28
CA ASP A 83 4.19 10.83 1.26
C ASP A 83 4.95 9.53 1.03
N ARG A 84 4.82 8.55 1.92
CA ARG A 84 5.40 7.23 1.66
C ARG A 84 4.74 6.53 0.48
N ILE A 85 3.49 6.83 0.22
CA ILE A 85 2.73 6.14 -0.82
C ILE A 85 2.34 7.04 -1.97
N ALA A 86 2.50 8.34 -1.84
CA ALA A 86 2.11 9.27 -2.87
C ALA A 86 3.13 9.30 -4.00
N PRO A 87 2.68 9.58 -5.23
CA PRO A 87 3.63 9.74 -6.33
C PRO A 87 4.55 10.93 -6.10
N SER A 88 5.70 10.89 -6.75
CA SER A 88 6.65 11.99 -6.65
C SER A 88 5.99 13.30 -7.03
N GLY A 89 6.21 14.31 -6.21
CA GLY A 89 5.71 15.63 -6.50
C GLY A 89 4.27 15.87 -6.12
N ALA A 90 3.56 14.85 -5.66
CA ALA A 90 2.17 15.04 -5.25
C ALA A 90 2.06 15.80 -3.94
N LEU A 91 3.01 15.61 -3.04
CA LEU A 91 3.00 16.28 -1.76
C LEU A 91 4.27 17.08 -1.59
N ASP A 92 4.17 18.24 -0.96
CA ASP A 92 5.32 19.08 -0.71
C ASP A 92 5.73 19.08 0.75
N ARG A 93 5.14 18.21 1.54
CA ARG A 93 5.46 18.10 2.96
C ARG A 93 5.02 16.73 3.47
N HIS A 94 5.43 16.41 4.69
CA HIS A 94 4.94 15.21 5.34
C HIS A 94 3.50 15.45 5.80
N LEU A 95 2.62 14.51 5.50
CA LEU A 95 1.22 14.64 5.85
C LEU A 95 0.77 13.31 6.43
N LYS A 96 0.43 13.32 7.70
CA LYS A 96 0.09 12.10 8.42
C LYS A 96 -1.30 11.61 8.02
N VAL A 97 -1.42 10.33 7.77
CA VAL A 97 -2.72 9.71 7.56
C VAL A 97 -2.98 8.75 8.72
N TYR A 98 -4.19 8.80 9.25
CA TYR A 98 -4.65 7.93 10.33
C TYR A 98 -5.67 6.97 9.77
N VAL A 99 -5.48 5.69 10.03
CA VAL A 99 -6.36 4.64 9.53
C VAL A 99 -7.16 4.11 10.71
N TRP A 100 -8.44 4.37 10.69
CA TRP A 100 -9.32 3.98 11.79
C TRP A 100 -9.96 2.64 11.50
N PRO A 101 -10.30 1.86 12.53
CA PRO A 101 -11.02 0.61 12.28
C PRO A 101 -12.35 0.93 11.61
N ASN A 102 -12.79 0.05 10.73
CA ASN A 102 -14.10 0.27 10.13
C ASN A 102 -15.19 -0.25 11.06
N ALA A 103 -16.44 0.02 10.68
CA ALA A 103 -17.55 -0.33 11.55
C ALA A 103 -17.65 -1.85 11.76
N GLU A 104 -17.28 -2.61 10.76
CA GLU A 104 -17.33 -4.07 10.89
C GLU A 104 -16.32 -4.59 11.87
N ASP A 105 -15.13 -3.99 11.89
CA ASP A 105 -14.13 -4.38 12.87
C ASP A 105 -14.62 -4.14 14.28
N LEU A 106 -15.32 -3.05 14.49
CA LEU A 106 -15.82 -2.73 15.82
C LEU A 106 -17.00 -3.59 16.20
N ALA A 107 -17.80 -3.99 15.23
CA ALA A 107 -18.98 -4.78 15.51
C ALA A 107 -18.66 -6.19 15.96
N ASP A 108 -17.48 -6.65 15.64
CA ASP A 108 -17.09 -8.00 16.02
C ASP A 108 -16.74 -8.15 17.48
N LYS A 109 -16.84 -7.14 18.26
CA LYS A 109 -16.49 -7.22 19.68
C LYS A 109 -17.58 -7.75 20.57
#